data_8612bc556f844c8cb19e491f67be10be
#
_entry.id   8612bc556f844c8cb19e491f67be10be
#
_cell.length_a   1.000
_cell.length_b   1.000
_cell.length_c   1.000
_cell.angle_alpha   90.00
_cell.angle_beta   90.00
_cell.angle_gamma   90.00
#
_symmetry.space_group_name_H-M   'P 1'
#
loop_
_entity.id
_entity.type
_entity.pdbx_description
1 polymer ?
#
loop_
_entity_poly.entity_id
_entity_poly.type
_entity_poly.pdbx_seq_one_letter_code
_entity_poly.pdbx_strand_id
1 'polypeptide(L)'
;RGLAAGLTAAGFGAGAAITVIPISNMVKTGGYQQAFFTFGLLQGAVILVLALFLVRAPLKAAASAINKINPLARHNYTSKEMLKTPVFWLLYVCFVLVAAGGIMAAAQIAPIAKDYGVAALPLDVFGSTMPLLTLVLVMDNLCNGFTRPLTGWISDKLGRENTMLLIFTGEGIAILGLMEFGHNPIGFMIFAPMIFLCWGEIFSIFPAVSGDTFGTKYAAANFGFLYTAKGTASLLVPLASVLKASTGSWVAVLWVAAIMSVTAALLARFVVCPMRKKMIDGKNEVVASLQPA
;
A
#
# COMPACT_ATOMS: atom_id res chain seq x y z
N ARG A 1 7.09 -15.38 -1.92
CA ARG A 1 7.64 -14.20 -1.19
C ARG A 1 6.59 -13.14 -1.00
N GLY A 2 5.82 -12.81 -2.05
CA GLY A 2 4.75 -11.82 -2.00
C GLY A 2 3.69 -12.18 -0.96
N LEU A 3 3.24 -13.44 -0.95
CA LEU A 3 2.30 -13.92 0.06
C LEU A 3 2.83 -13.75 1.49
N ALA A 4 4.10 -14.10 1.75
CA ALA A 4 4.69 -13.97 3.09
C ALA A 4 4.79 -12.49 3.53
N ALA A 5 5.24 -11.60 2.64
CA ALA A 5 5.25 -10.16 2.88
C ALA A 5 3.84 -9.62 3.12
N GLY A 6 2.86 -10.09 2.32
CA GLY A 6 1.46 -9.72 2.46
C GLY A 6 0.85 -10.15 3.79
N LEU A 7 1.07 -11.38 4.23
CA LEU A 7 0.59 -11.89 5.53
C LEU A 7 1.16 -11.08 6.71
N THR A 8 2.46 -10.77 6.66
CA THR A 8 3.11 -9.94 7.70
C THR A 8 2.53 -8.52 7.73
N ALA A 9 2.21 -7.97 6.56
CA ALA A 9 1.67 -6.62 6.45
C ALA A 9 0.15 -6.54 6.69
N ALA A 10 -0.60 -7.65 6.62
CA ALA A 10 -2.06 -7.67 6.71
C ALA A 10 -2.58 -7.07 8.02
N GLY A 11 -1.94 -7.40 9.15
CA GLY A 11 -2.30 -6.85 10.46
C GLY A 11 -2.20 -5.33 10.52
N PHE A 12 -1.20 -4.74 9.86
CA PHE A 12 -1.07 -3.28 9.75
C PHE A 12 -2.22 -2.66 8.94
N GLY A 13 -2.66 -3.31 7.85
CA GLY A 13 -3.76 -2.82 7.02
C GLY A 13 -5.12 -2.92 7.71
N ALA A 14 -5.40 -4.07 8.35
CA ALA A 14 -6.69 -4.36 8.99
C ALA A 14 -6.83 -3.84 10.42
N GLY A 15 -5.73 -3.44 11.07
CA GLY A 15 -5.72 -3.12 12.50
C GLY A 15 -6.71 -2.05 12.92
N ALA A 16 -6.88 -1.01 12.10
CA ALA A 16 -7.83 0.05 12.36
C ALA A 16 -9.30 -0.39 12.25
N ALA A 17 -9.62 -1.47 11.52
CA ALA A 17 -11.00 -1.95 11.37
C ALA A 17 -11.64 -2.29 12.72
N ILE A 18 -10.87 -2.84 13.65
CA ILE A 18 -11.34 -3.21 14.99
C ILE A 18 -11.53 -1.97 15.88
N THR A 19 -10.72 -0.92 15.68
CA THR A 19 -10.65 0.24 16.57
C THR A 19 -11.48 1.43 16.11
N VAL A 20 -11.88 1.51 14.83
CA VAL A 20 -12.65 2.64 14.28
C VAL A 20 -13.94 2.89 15.07
N ILE A 21 -14.75 1.85 15.32
CA ILE A 21 -16.04 1.99 16.00
C ILE A 21 -15.86 2.41 17.46
N PRO A 22 -15.05 1.71 18.29
CA PRO A 22 -14.86 2.13 19.68
C PRO A 22 -14.21 3.52 19.81
N ILE A 23 -13.25 3.86 18.93
CA ILE A 23 -12.68 5.22 18.92
C ILE A 23 -13.74 6.26 18.58
N SER A 24 -14.53 6.04 17.53
CA SER A 24 -15.60 6.95 17.11
C SER A 24 -16.62 7.18 18.23
N ASN A 25 -17.01 6.12 18.93
CA ASN A 25 -17.94 6.22 20.06
C ASN A 25 -17.33 7.01 21.22
N MET A 26 -16.06 6.73 21.57
CA MET A 26 -15.38 7.44 22.66
C MET A 26 -15.16 8.92 22.33
N VAL A 27 -14.87 9.26 21.07
CA VAL A 27 -14.75 10.67 20.64
C VAL A 27 -16.09 11.41 20.79
N LYS A 28 -17.23 10.75 20.48
CA LYS A 28 -18.55 11.34 20.62
C LYS A 28 -18.98 11.56 22.09
N THR A 29 -18.60 10.66 22.99
CA THR A 29 -19.01 10.69 24.40
C THR A 29 -18.05 11.44 25.30
N GLY A 30 -16.73 11.29 25.10
CA GLY A 30 -15.68 11.81 25.99
C GLY A 30 -14.67 12.74 25.32
N GLY A 31 -14.86 13.01 24.02
CA GLY A 31 -13.96 13.84 23.23
C GLY A 31 -12.68 13.12 22.78
N TYR A 32 -11.95 13.78 21.87
CA TYR A 32 -10.76 13.22 21.27
C TYR A 32 -9.60 12.99 22.27
N GLN A 33 -9.50 13.83 23.29
CA GLN A 33 -8.44 13.72 24.31
C GLN A 33 -8.54 12.40 25.08
N GLN A 34 -9.74 12.03 25.53
CA GLN A 34 -9.97 10.77 26.23
C GLN A 34 -9.71 9.59 25.29
N ALA A 35 -10.12 9.66 24.04
CA ALA A 35 -9.84 8.62 23.05
C ALA A 35 -8.34 8.40 22.84
N PHE A 36 -7.58 9.48 22.63
CA PHE A 36 -6.11 9.39 22.49
C PHE A 36 -5.43 8.80 23.73
N PHE A 37 -5.81 9.25 24.93
CA PHE A 37 -5.23 8.73 26.15
C PHE A 37 -5.51 7.24 26.33
N THR A 38 -6.79 6.83 26.22
CA THR A 38 -7.20 5.45 26.43
C THR A 38 -6.58 4.50 25.40
N PHE A 39 -6.74 4.82 24.09
CA PHE A 39 -6.22 3.95 23.03
C PHE A 39 -4.69 4.00 22.92
N GLY A 40 -4.07 5.13 23.22
CA GLY A 40 -2.61 5.25 23.27
C GLY A 40 -2.00 4.35 24.35
N LEU A 41 -2.55 4.36 25.56
CA LEU A 41 -2.09 3.48 26.65
C LEU A 41 -2.38 2.01 26.32
N LEU A 42 -3.57 1.68 25.81
CA LEU A 42 -3.94 0.31 25.45
C LEU A 42 -3.00 -0.24 24.37
N GLN A 43 -2.75 0.50 23.29
CA GLN A 43 -1.83 0.10 22.25
C GLN A 43 -0.40 -0.05 22.75
N GLY A 44 0.07 0.88 23.58
CA GLY A 44 1.37 0.80 24.22
C GLY A 44 1.52 -0.46 25.07
N ALA A 45 0.53 -0.78 25.90
CA ALA A 45 0.53 -1.98 26.73
C ALA A 45 0.54 -3.27 25.86
N VAL A 46 -0.29 -3.33 24.82
CA VAL A 46 -0.31 -4.47 23.88
C VAL A 46 1.05 -4.65 23.20
N ILE A 47 1.67 -3.57 22.73
CA ILE A 47 2.99 -3.62 22.08
C ILE A 47 4.05 -4.12 23.08
N LEU A 48 4.05 -3.63 24.31
CA LEU A 48 4.99 -4.08 25.34
C LEU A 48 4.84 -5.57 25.63
N VAL A 49 3.59 -6.04 25.80
CA VAL A 49 3.32 -7.47 26.04
C VAL A 49 3.79 -8.32 24.85
N LEU A 50 3.43 -7.93 23.62
CA LEU A 50 3.82 -8.68 22.42
C LEU A 50 5.34 -8.66 22.19
N ALA A 51 6.01 -7.59 22.56
CA ALA A 51 7.47 -7.49 22.45
C ALA A 51 8.21 -8.55 23.29
N LEU A 52 7.61 -9.00 24.42
CA LEU A 52 8.19 -10.06 25.26
C LEU A 52 8.21 -11.42 24.54
N PHE A 53 7.34 -11.64 23.57
CA PHE A 53 7.27 -12.86 22.76
C PHE A 53 8.12 -12.83 21.48
N LEU A 54 8.76 -11.67 21.18
CA LEU A 54 9.63 -11.55 20.02
C LEU A 54 10.94 -12.29 20.24
N VAL A 55 11.15 -13.34 19.45
CA VAL A 55 12.37 -14.17 19.49
C VAL A 55 13.20 -13.88 18.21
N ARG A 56 14.52 -13.80 18.36
CA ARG A 56 15.41 -13.70 17.21
C ARG A 56 15.27 -14.94 16.32
N ALA A 57 15.16 -14.73 15.01
CA ALA A 57 15.19 -15.83 14.06
C ALA A 57 16.47 -16.65 14.24
N PRO A 58 16.40 -17.99 14.27
CA PRO A 58 17.59 -18.84 14.39
C PRO A 58 18.60 -18.53 13.30
N LEU A 59 19.87 -18.34 13.65
CA LEU A 59 20.95 -18.01 12.71
C LEU A 59 21.03 -18.99 11.53
N LYS A 60 20.76 -20.28 11.78
CA LYS A 60 20.70 -21.33 10.73
C LYS A 60 19.55 -21.07 9.73
N ALA A 61 18.38 -20.64 10.19
CA ALA A 61 17.25 -20.31 9.32
C ALA A 61 17.50 -19.03 8.52
N ALA A 62 18.13 -18.02 9.15
CA ALA A 62 18.56 -16.81 8.47
C ALA A 62 19.64 -17.12 7.39
N ALA A 63 20.64 -17.92 7.71
CA ALA A 63 21.68 -18.35 6.77
C ALA A 63 21.09 -19.19 5.62
N SER A 64 20.15 -20.10 5.89
CA SER A 64 19.46 -20.90 4.85
C SER A 64 18.60 -20.02 3.94
N ALA A 65 17.95 -18.98 4.48
CA ALA A 65 17.19 -18.03 3.69
C ALA A 65 18.08 -17.15 2.80
N ILE A 66 19.27 -16.78 3.29
CA ILE A 66 20.27 -16.01 2.53
C ILE A 66 20.88 -16.86 1.43
N ASN A 67 21.15 -18.15 1.71
CA ASN A 67 21.77 -19.08 0.77
C ASN A 67 20.80 -19.68 -0.26
N LYS A 68 19.47 -19.52 -0.10
CA LYS A 68 18.53 -19.83 -1.18
C LYS A 68 18.77 -18.86 -2.31
N ILE A 69 19.41 -19.38 -3.36
CA ILE A 69 19.68 -18.64 -4.60
C ILE A 69 18.35 -18.04 -5.07
N ASN A 70 18.33 -16.72 -5.12
CA ASN A 70 17.20 -16.04 -5.73
C ASN A 70 17.21 -16.36 -7.23
N PRO A 71 16.23 -17.08 -7.79
CA PRO A 71 16.24 -17.47 -9.19
C PRO A 71 16.26 -16.28 -10.16
N LEU A 72 15.86 -15.09 -9.69
CA LEU A 72 15.80 -13.89 -10.53
C LEU A 72 17.10 -13.05 -10.45
N ALA A 73 17.66 -12.84 -9.27
CA ALA A 73 18.88 -12.04 -9.11
C ALA A 73 19.95 -12.84 -8.34
N ARG A 74 21.06 -13.16 -8.99
CA ARG A 74 22.24 -13.80 -8.36
C ARG A 74 23.13 -12.80 -7.64
N HIS A 75 23.11 -11.52 -8.04
CA HIS A 75 23.86 -10.44 -7.40
C HIS A 75 23.06 -9.80 -6.26
N ASN A 76 23.71 -9.59 -5.10
CA ASN A 76 23.13 -8.88 -3.96
C ASN A 76 23.65 -7.44 -3.95
N TYR A 77 22.82 -6.50 -4.38
CA TYR A 77 23.16 -5.09 -4.41
C TYR A 77 23.22 -4.50 -3.00
N THR A 78 24.29 -3.80 -2.69
CA THR A 78 24.30 -2.88 -1.55
C THR A 78 23.40 -1.69 -1.84
N SER A 79 22.96 -0.95 -0.80
CA SER A 79 22.11 0.22 -1.00
C SER A 79 22.76 1.29 -1.88
N LYS A 80 24.09 1.46 -1.78
CA LYS A 80 24.84 2.40 -2.64
C LYS A 80 24.85 1.98 -4.12
N GLU A 81 24.98 0.70 -4.41
CA GLU A 81 24.92 0.16 -5.77
C GLU A 81 23.50 0.27 -6.31
N MET A 82 22.48 -0.08 -5.52
CA MET A 82 21.07 0.03 -5.88
C MET A 82 20.68 1.46 -6.29
N LEU A 83 21.06 2.47 -5.50
CA LEU A 83 20.77 3.88 -5.77
C LEU A 83 21.39 4.40 -7.08
N LYS A 84 22.43 3.73 -7.60
CA LYS A 84 23.04 4.05 -8.89
C LYS A 84 22.29 3.44 -10.07
N THR A 85 21.34 2.54 -9.84
CA THR A 85 20.60 1.87 -10.92
C THR A 85 19.37 2.69 -11.35
N PRO A 86 19.13 2.85 -12.65
CA PRO A 86 17.92 3.52 -13.13
C PRO A 86 16.65 2.76 -12.75
N VAL A 87 16.72 1.43 -12.58
CA VAL A 87 15.59 0.59 -12.17
C VAL A 87 15.08 0.97 -10.77
N PHE A 88 15.98 1.33 -9.84
CA PHE A 88 15.57 1.81 -8.52
C PHE A 88 14.72 3.07 -8.63
N TRP A 89 15.17 4.07 -9.38
CA TRP A 89 14.46 5.35 -9.51
C TRP A 89 13.13 5.21 -10.23
N LEU A 90 13.04 4.30 -11.22
CA LEU A 90 11.77 3.98 -11.87
C LEU A 90 10.77 3.31 -10.90
N LEU A 91 11.24 2.35 -10.08
CA LEU A 91 10.42 1.76 -9.02
C LEU A 91 10.01 2.81 -7.97
N TYR A 92 10.93 3.72 -7.64
CA TYR A 92 10.65 4.83 -6.72
C TYR A 92 9.55 5.75 -7.26
N VAL A 93 9.64 6.16 -8.53
CA VAL A 93 8.62 6.99 -9.18
C VAL A 93 7.28 6.25 -9.24
N CYS A 94 7.27 4.97 -9.65
CA CYS A 94 6.04 4.17 -9.62
C CYS A 94 5.41 4.13 -8.23
N PHE A 95 6.24 3.95 -7.19
CA PHE A 95 5.77 3.94 -5.80
C PHE A 95 5.21 5.31 -5.38
N VAL A 96 5.90 6.41 -5.70
CA VAL A 96 5.39 7.77 -5.42
C VAL A 96 4.04 7.99 -6.09
N LEU A 97 3.91 7.66 -7.37
CA LEU A 97 2.69 7.90 -8.14
C LEU A 97 1.50 7.13 -7.56
N VAL A 98 1.63 5.80 -7.38
CA VAL A 98 0.52 4.99 -6.85
C VAL A 98 0.23 5.33 -5.39
N ALA A 99 1.26 5.55 -4.57
CA ALA A 99 1.05 5.93 -3.18
C ALA A 99 0.37 7.30 -3.06
N ALA A 100 0.75 8.28 -3.88
CA ALA A 100 0.14 9.60 -3.88
C ALA A 100 -1.33 9.56 -4.33
N GLY A 101 -1.64 8.82 -5.42
CA GLY A 101 -3.01 8.62 -5.90
C GLY A 101 -3.92 8.08 -4.80
N GLY A 102 -3.51 6.96 -4.20
CA GLY A 102 -4.27 6.33 -3.12
C GLY A 102 -4.36 7.18 -1.84
N ILE A 103 -3.26 7.80 -1.39
CA ILE A 103 -3.28 8.66 -0.19
C ILE A 103 -4.17 9.88 -0.43
N MET A 104 -4.11 10.50 -1.61
CA MET A 104 -4.96 11.66 -1.95
C MET A 104 -6.44 11.28 -1.85
N ALA A 105 -6.85 10.14 -2.39
CA ALA A 105 -8.22 9.65 -2.28
C ALA A 105 -8.57 9.25 -0.83
N ALA A 106 -7.72 8.43 -0.19
CA ALA A 106 -7.96 7.91 1.15
C ALA A 106 -8.01 8.98 2.23
N ALA A 107 -7.11 9.98 2.19
CA ALA A 107 -7.10 11.06 3.17
C ALA A 107 -8.31 11.99 3.04
N GLN A 108 -8.94 12.01 1.88
CA GLN A 108 -10.09 12.87 1.59
C GLN A 108 -11.44 12.14 1.61
N ILE A 109 -11.45 10.82 1.96
CA ILE A 109 -12.68 10.03 1.92
C ILE A 109 -13.80 10.61 2.81
N ALA A 110 -13.47 11.10 4.01
CA ALA A 110 -14.44 11.69 4.91
C ALA A 110 -14.94 13.08 4.43
N PRO A 111 -14.09 14.02 3.98
CA PRO A 111 -14.53 15.24 3.29
C PRO A 111 -15.35 14.96 2.04
N ILE A 112 -14.95 14.00 1.18
CA ILE A 112 -15.70 13.62 -0.02
C ILE A 112 -17.10 13.11 0.37
N ALA A 113 -17.18 12.20 1.35
CA ALA A 113 -18.46 11.68 1.83
C ALA A 113 -19.41 12.78 2.35
N LYS A 114 -18.84 13.79 3.03
CA LYS A 114 -19.62 14.97 3.51
C LYS A 114 -20.14 15.79 2.35
N ASP A 115 -19.26 16.14 1.40
CA ASP A 115 -19.62 16.98 0.25
C ASP A 115 -20.60 16.26 -0.69
N TYR A 116 -20.55 14.93 -0.76
CA TYR A 116 -21.50 14.10 -1.51
C TYR A 116 -22.81 13.84 -0.75
N GLY A 117 -22.92 14.29 0.51
CA GLY A 117 -24.14 14.15 1.32
C GLY A 117 -24.40 12.74 1.86
N VAL A 118 -23.45 11.80 1.72
CA VAL A 118 -23.63 10.40 2.10
C VAL A 118 -23.07 10.06 3.49
N ALA A 119 -22.23 10.93 4.09
CA ALA A 119 -21.49 10.64 5.31
C ALA A 119 -22.37 10.24 6.50
N ALA A 120 -23.47 10.95 6.73
CA ALA A 120 -24.33 10.81 7.91
C ALA A 120 -25.54 9.91 7.67
N LEU A 121 -25.70 9.32 6.47
CA LEU A 121 -26.84 8.46 6.18
C LEU A 121 -26.86 7.27 7.15
N PRO A 122 -28.00 7.03 7.85
CA PRO A 122 -28.12 5.94 8.80
C PRO A 122 -28.21 4.60 8.06
N LEU A 123 -27.42 3.64 8.49
CA LEU A 123 -27.47 2.25 8.02
C LEU A 123 -27.64 1.32 9.21
N ASP A 124 -28.58 0.40 9.09
CA ASP A 124 -28.76 -0.67 10.06
C ASP A 124 -27.87 -1.87 9.71
N VAL A 125 -26.90 -2.15 10.59
CA VAL A 125 -25.96 -3.24 10.44
C VAL A 125 -26.05 -4.11 11.68
N PHE A 126 -26.53 -5.34 11.52
CA PHE A 126 -26.71 -6.31 12.62
C PHE A 126 -27.49 -5.76 13.83
N GLY A 127 -28.55 -4.95 13.58
CA GLY A 127 -29.39 -4.36 14.63
C GLY A 127 -28.80 -3.13 15.33
N SER A 128 -27.71 -2.58 14.81
CA SER A 128 -27.11 -1.32 15.28
C SER A 128 -27.12 -0.29 14.15
N THR A 129 -27.69 0.88 14.40
CA THR A 129 -27.70 1.99 13.42
C THR A 129 -26.41 2.78 13.53
N MET A 130 -25.68 2.89 12.42
CA MET A 130 -24.46 3.68 12.33
C MET A 130 -24.42 4.55 11.07
N PRO A 131 -23.64 5.66 11.06
CA PRO A 131 -23.43 6.46 9.85
C PRO A 131 -22.74 5.64 8.76
N LEU A 132 -23.15 5.83 7.50
CA LEU A 132 -22.55 5.17 6.33
C LEU A 132 -21.02 5.32 6.30
N LEU A 133 -20.51 6.52 6.56
CA LEU A 133 -19.06 6.75 6.60
C LEU A 133 -18.34 5.84 7.60
N THR A 134 -18.94 5.58 8.77
CA THR A 134 -18.34 4.70 9.78
C THR A 134 -18.19 3.27 9.24
N LEU A 135 -19.23 2.74 8.58
CA LEU A 135 -19.18 1.42 7.95
C LEU A 135 -18.14 1.37 6.83
N VAL A 136 -18.12 2.39 5.95
CA VAL A 136 -17.15 2.48 4.86
C VAL A 136 -15.72 2.47 5.39
N LEU A 137 -15.41 3.24 6.43
CA LEU A 137 -14.08 3.24 7.04
C LEU A 137 -13.66 1.88 7.61
N VAL A 138 -14.60 1.10 8.13
CA VAL A 138 -14.35 -0.29 8.54
C VAL A 138 -14.04 -1.16 7.32
N MET A 139 -14.86 -1.06 6.27
CA MET A 139 -14.65 -1.81 5.01
C MET A 139 -13.31 -1.44 4.35
N ASP A 140 -12.97 -0.15 4.31
CA ASP A 140 -11.70 0.36 3.78
C ASP A 140 -10.50 -0.32 4.46
N ASN A 141 -10.51 -0.40 5.79
CA ASN A 141 -9.43 -1.03 6.54
C ASN A 141 -9.40 -2.56 6.38
N LEU A 142 -10.56 -3.22 6.32
CA LEU A 142 -10.62 -4.65 6.01
C LEU A 142 -10.08 -4.95 4.62
N CYS A 143 -10.49 -4.19 3.62
CA CYS A 143 -9.99 -4.30 2.25
C CYS A 143 -8.47 -4.06 2.18
N ASN A 144 -7.98 -3.01 2.85
CA ASN A 144 -6.55 -2.70 2.94
C ASN A 144 -5.73 -3.83 3.58
N GLY A 145 -6.26 -4.49 4.60
CA GLY A 145 -5.59 -5.63 5.24
C GLY A 145 -5.63 -6.88 4.37
N PHE A 146 -6.82 -7.21 3.83
CA PHE A 146 -7.03 -8.43 3.04
C PHE A 146 -6.28 -8.40 1.70
N THR A 147 -6.19 -7.25 1.07
CA THR A 147 -5.51 -7.13 -0.23
C THR A 147 -4.05 -7.57 -0.17
N ARG A 148 -3.35 -7.34 0.93
CA ARG A 148 -1.90 -7.60 1.05
C ARG A 148 -1.53 -9.07 0.86
N PRO A 149 -2.13 -10.05 1.57
CA PRO A 149 -1.87 -11.45 1.27
C PRO A 149 -2.43 -11.89 -0.08
N LEU A 150 -3.60 -11.37 -0.49
CA LEU A 150 -4.23 -11.71 -1.75
C LEU A 150 -3.37 -11.32 -2.94
N THR A 151 -2.96 -10.06 -3.03
CA THR A 151 -2.12 -9.57 -4.13
C THR A 151 -0.70 -10.09 -4.05
N GLY A 152 -0.17 -10.32 -2.86
CA GLY A 152 1.09 -11.03 -2.67
C GLY A 152 1.07 -12.42 -3.31
N TRP A 153 -0.02 -13.17 -3.10
CA TRP A 153 -0.22 -14.49 -3.72
C TRP A 153 -0.44 -14.40 -5.24
N ILE A 154 -1.26 -13.46 -5.70
CA ILE A 154 -1.46 -13.19 -7.14
C ILE A 154 -0.12 -12.87 -7.80
N SER A 155 0.66 -11.99 -7.18
CA SER A 155 1.96 -11.55 -7.66
C SER A 155 3.00 -12.68 -7.73
N ASP A 156 2.90 -13.68 -6.85
CA ASP A 156 3.76 -14.87 -6.91
C ASP A 156 3.41 -15.77 -8.11
N LYS A 157 2.17 -15.70 -8.66
CA LYS A 157 1.70 -16.48 -9.80
C LYS A 157 1.77 -15.73 -11.14
N LEU A 158 1.29 -14.48 -11.19
CA LEU A 158 1.23 -13.68 -12.42
C LEU A 158 2.53 -12.92 -12.72
N GLY A 159 3.43 -12.84 -11.72
CA GLY A 159 4.60 -11.98 -11.75
C GLY A 159 4.30 -10.57 -11.25
N ARG A 160 5.38 -9.87 -10.84
CA ARG A 160 5.28 -8.59 -10.11
C ARG A 160 4.64 -7.49 -10.96
N GLU A 161 5.15 -7.30 -12.17
CA GLU A 161 4.75 -6.18 -13.03
C GLU A 161 3.35 -6.36 -13.62
N ASN A 162 2.94 -7.61 -13.90
CA ASN A 162 1.58 -7.88 -14.37
C ASN A 162 0.56 -7.61 -13.26
N THR A 163 0.91 -7.95 -12.02
CA THR A 163 0.08 -7.65 -10.86
C THR A 163 0.02 -6.15 -10.60
N MET A 164 1.15 -5.43 -10.71
CA MET A 164 1.16 -3.97 -10.63
C MET A 164 0.26 -3.33 -11.69
N LEU A 165 0.34 -3.80 -12.95
CA LEU A 165 -0.54 -3.31 -14.02
C LEU A 165 -2.02 -3.49 -13.66
N LEU A 166 -2.40 -4.69 -13.23
CA LEU A 166 -3.79 -5.02 -12.90
C LEU A 166 -4.30 -4.15 -11.75
N ILE A 167 -3.57 -4.10 -10.65
CA ILE A 167 -4.04 -3.50 -9.41
C ILE A 167 -3.97 -1.96 -9.46
N PHE A 168 -2.90 -1.38 -10.01
CA PHE A 168 -2.81 0.08 -10.16
C PHE A 168 -3.83 0.63 -11.17
N THR A 169 -4.14 -0.12 -12.23
CA THR A 169 -5.25 0.22 -13.13
C THR A 169 -6.58 0.10 -12.39
N GLY A 170 -6.77 -0.96 -11.59
CA GLY A 170 -7.94 -1.14 -10.75
C GLY A 170 -8.15 0.00 -9.75
N GLU A 171 -7.06 0.52 -9.15
CA GLU A 171 -7.11 1.71 -8.29
C GLU A 171 -7.61 2.94 -9.06
N GLY A 172 -7.05 3.21 -10.23
CA GLY A 172 -7.51 4.29 -11.10
C GLY A 172 -8.99 4.19 -11.46
N ILE A 173 -9.45 2.98 -11.82
CA ILE A 173 -10.87 2.73 -12.11
C ILE A 173 -11.73 2.94 -10.86
N ALA A 174 -11.30 2.48 -9.69
CA ALA A 174 -12.04 2.67 -8.44
C ALA A 174 -12.17 4.15 -8.07
N ILE A 175 -11.11 4.94 -8.27
CA ILE A 175 -11.12 6.40 -8.04
C ILE A 175 -12.12 7.08 -9.00
N LEU A 176 -12.10 6.74 -10.28
CA LEU A 176 -13.08 7.27 -11.26
C LEU A 176 -14.50 6.80 -10.96
N GLY A 177 -14.67 5.57 -10.49
CA GLY A 177 -15.96 5.06 -10.04
C GLY A 177 -16.49 5.81 -8.81
N LEU A 178 -15.62 6.16 -7.86
CA LEU A 178 -15.99 7.00 -6.72
C LEU A 178 -16.41 8.41 -7.18
N MET A 179 -15.73 8.97 -8.19
CA MET A 179 -16.07 10.27 -8.76
C MET A 179 -17.48 10.28 -9.36
N GLU A 180 -17.81 9.26 -10.15
CA GLU A 180 -19.06 9.19 -10.91
C GLU A 180 -20.24 8.71 -10.05
N PHE A 181 -20.02 7.66 -9.26
CA PHE A 181 -21.09 6.98 -8.50
C PHE A 181 -21.08 7.28 -7.01
N GLY A 182 -20.10 8.04 -6.49
CA GLY A 182 -19.95 8.28 -5.05
C GLY A 182 -21.04 9.15 -4.42
N HIS A 183 -21.83 9.86 -5.21
CA HIS A 183 -23.02 10.58 -4.74
C HIS A 183 -24.15 9.62 -4.32
N ASN A 184 -24.13 8.38 -4.79
CA ASN A 184 -25.05 7.33 -4.38
C ASN A 184 -24.44 6.54 -3.20
N PRO A 185 -25.21 6.27 -2.12
CA PRO A 185 -24.71 5.51 -0.97
C PRO A 185 -24.09 4.16 -1.34
N ILE A 186 -24.71 3.42 -2.24
CA ILE A 186 -24.23 2.11 -2.68
C ILE A 186 -22.93 2.29 -3.49
N GLY A 187 -22.89 3.24 -4.41
CA GLY A 187 -21.68 3.56 -5.17
C GLY A 187 -20.51 3.94 -4.26
N PHE A 188 -20.76 4.76 -3.24
CA PHE A 188 -19.73 5.12 -2.27
C PHE A 188 -19.24 3.90 -1.48
N MET A 189 -20.15 3.03 -1.02
CA MET A 189 -19.83 1.79 -0.28
C MET A 189 -19.04 0.77 -1.13
N ILE A 190 -19.14 0.81 -2.45
CA ILE A 190 -18.40 -0.08 -3.35
C ILE A 190 -17.03 0.51 -3.69
N PHE A 191 -17.00 1.74 -4.21
CA PHE A 191 -15.80 2.31 -4.80
C PHE A 191 -14.79 2.82 -3.77
N ALA A 192 -15.21 3.30 -2.59
CA ALA A 192 -14.27 3.71 -1.56
C ALA A 192 -13.45 2.52 -1.03
N PRO A 193 -14.04 1.39 -0.57
CA PRO A 193 -13.28 0.21 -0.18
C PRO A 193 -12.46 -0.40 -1.32
N MET A 194 -12.93 -0.29 -2.57
CA MET A 194 -12.19 -0.79 -3.73
C MET A 194 -10.88 -0.01 -3.97
N ILE A 195 -10.84 1.29 -3.69
CA ILE A 195 -9.60 2.08 -3.69
C ILE A 195 -8.61 1.48 -2.68
N PHE A 196 -9.05 1.22 -1.44
CA PHE A 196 -8.20 0.62 -0.40
C PHE A 196 -7.79 -0.81 -0.71
N LEU A 197 -8.67 -1.59 -1.39
CA LEU A 197 -8.35 -2.91 -1.88
C LEU A 197 -7.22 -2.87 -2.92
N CYS A 198 -7.20 -1.88 -3.79
CA CYS A 198 -6.17 -1.74 -4.82
C CYS A 198 -4.92 -1.02 -4.32
N TRP A 199 -5.02 -0.16 -3.30
CA TRP A 199 -3.90 0.60 -2.78
C TRP A 199 -3.08 -0.13 -1.71
N GLY A 200 -3.72 -0.96 -0.87
CA GLY A 200 -3.06 -1.63 0.27
C GLY A 200 -1.93 -2.58 -0.14
N GLU A 201 -1.94 -3.05 -1.37
CA GLU A 201 -1.00 -4.03 -1.92
C GLU A 201 0.44 -3.48 -2.10
N ILE A 202 0.64 -2.16 -2.18
CA ILE A 202 1.98 -1.56 -2.32
C ILE A 202 2.94 -2.06 -1.22
N PHE A 203 2.41 -2.38 -0.04
CA PHE A 203 3.17 -2.90 1.09
C PHE A 203 3.55 -4.39 0.98
N SER A 204 3.04 -5.11 0.00
CA SER A 204 3.42 -6.50 -0.32
C SER A 204 4.22 -6.61 -1.61
N ILE A 205 3.85 -5.87 -2.65
CA ILE A 205 4.50 -5.94 -3.97
C ILE A 205 5.87 -5.26 -3.98
N PHE A 206 6.00 -4.03 -3.47
CA PHE A 206 7.28 -3.32 -3.53
C PHE A 206 8.40 -3.98 -2.72
N PRO A 207 8.17 -4.54 -1.50
CA PRO A 207 9.19 -5.35 -0.83
C PRO A 207 9.59 -6.58 -1.64
N ALA A 208 8.61 -7.26 -2.25
CA ALA A 208 8.85 -8.45 -3.04
C ALA A 208 9.66 -8.14 -4.31
N VAL A 209 9.27 -7.10 -5.08
CA VAL A 209 10.00 -6.70 -6.29
C VAL A 209 11.39 -6.18 -5.96
N SER A 210 11.56 -5.47 -4.85
CA SER A 210 12.86 -4.99 -4.38
C SER A 210 13.79 -6.17 -4.08
N GLY A 211 13.31 -7.17 -3.33
CA GLY A 211 14.07 -8.38 -3.02
C GLY A 211 14.38 -9.24 -4.25
N ASP A 212 13.43 -9.33 -5.20
CA ASP A 212 13.61 -10.08 -6.44
C ASP A 212 14.58 -9.39 -7.42
N THR A 213 14.74 -8.06 -7.31
CA THR A 213 15.56 -7.23 -8.21
C THR A 213 16.97 -7.03 -7.68
N PHE A 214 17.10 -6.70 -6.40
CA PHE A 214 18.35 -6.27 -5.78
C PHE A 214 18.97 -7.34 -4.86
N GLY A 215 18.32 -8.50 -4.75
CA GLY A 215 18.79 -9.59 -3.91
C GLY A 215 18.28 -9.48 -2.46
N THR A 216 18.54 -10.55 -1.69
CA THR A 216 17.96 -10.70 -0.35
C THR A 216 18.90 -10.32 0.79
N LYS A 217 20.22 -10.28 0.53
CA LYS A 217 21.21 -10.01 1.58
C LYS A 217 21.02 -8.66 2.27
N TYR A 218 20.70 -7.64 1.50
CA TYR A 218 20.49 -6.27 1.99
C TYR A 218 19.02 -5.81 1.83
N ALA A 219 18.08 -6.75 1.72
CA ALA A 219 16.70 -6.48 1.36
C ALA A 219 16.02 -5.45 2.28
N ALA A 220 16.24 -5.54 3.60
CA ALA A 220 15.63 -4.61 4.56
C ALA A 220 16.11 -3.17 4.35
N ALA A 221 17.43 -2.96 4.18
CA ALA A 221 18.00 -1.64 3.93
C ALA A 221 17.56 -1.10 2.56
N ASN A 222 17.60 -1.93 1.52
CA ASN A 222 17.21 -1.56 0.16
C ASN A 222 15.72 -1.18 0.08
N PHE A 223 14.87 -1.98 0.71
CA PHE A 223 13.44 -1.63 0.77
C PHE A 223 13.19 -0.39 1.63
N GLY A 224 13.95 -0.18 2.72
CA GLY A 224 13.86 1.03 3.53
C GLY A 224 14.06 2.30 2.70
N PHE A 225 15.06 2.32 1.81
CA PHE A 225 15.24 3.44 0.85
C PHE A 225 14.08 3.56 -0.12
N LEU A 226 13.59 2.46 -0.69
CA LEU A 226 12.44 2.49 -1.59
C LEU A 226 11.17 2.97 -0.88
N TYR A 227 11.00 2.60 0.38
CA TYR A 227 9.84 2.97 1.20
C TYR A 227 9.74 4.48 1.50
N THR A 228 10.87 5.23 1.40
CA THR A 228 10.84 6.70 1.52
C THR A 228 9.98 7.36 0.45
N ALA A 229 9.70 6.65 -0.66
CA ALA A 229 8.76 7.09 -1.70
C ALA A 229 7.36 7.40 -1.13
N LYS A 230 6.91 6.67 -0.09
CA LYS A 230 5.66 6.98 0.61
C LYS A 230 5.71 8.34 1.29
N GLY A 231 6.84 8.69 1.91
CA GLY A 231 7.05 10.02 2.49
C GLY A 231 6.99 11.12 1.43
N THR A 232 7.65 10.91 0.29
CA THR A 232 7.58 11.82 -0.87
C THR A 232 6.14 11.95 -1.38
N ALA A 233 5.41 10.85 -1.50
CA ALA A 233 4.00 10.84 -1.90
C ALA A 233 3.13 11.65 -0.95
N SER A 234 3.40 11.60 0.34
CA SER A 234 2.64 12.36 1.36
C SER A 234 2.76 13.87 1.21
N LEU A 235 3.84 14.37 0.60
CA LEU A 235 4.02 15.79 0.28
C LEU A 235 3.04 16.26 -0.82
N LEU A 236 2.46 15.34 -1.59
CA LEU A 236 1.46 15.65 -2.61
C LEU A 236 0.03 15.70 -2.06
N VAL A 237 -0.20 15.24 -0.82
CA VAL A 237 -1.54 15.25 -0.22
C VAL A 237 -2.12 16.67 -0.09
N PRO A 238 -1.37 17.71 0.32
CA PRO A 238 -1.87 19.08 0.34
C PRO A 238 -2.34 19.58 -1.03
N LEU A 239 -1.80 19.03 -2.13
CA LEU A 239 -2.25 19.37 -3.48
C LEU A 239 -3.73 19.05 -3.68
N ALA A 240 -4.25 17.98 -3.07
CA ALA A 240 -5.67 17.65 -3.11
C ALA A 240 -6.54 18.77 -2.52
N SER A 241 -6.15 19.32 -1.37
CA SER A 241 -6.85 20.43 -0.73
C SER A 241 -6.78 21.72 -1.54
N VAL A 242 -5.61 22.01 -2.14
CA VAL A 242 -5.42 23.18 -3.03
C VAL A 242 -6.28 23.05 -4.28
N LEU A 243 -6.27 21.89 -4.94
CA LEU A 243 -7.11 21.62 -6.11
C LEU A 243 -8.60 21.75 -5.78
N LYS A 244 -9.04 21.17 -4.65
CA LYS A 244 -10.43 21.31 -4.18
C LYS A 244 -10.79 22.78 -3.93
N ALA A 245 -9.92 23.52 -3.26
CA ALA A 245 -10.16 24.93 -2.96
C ALA A 245 -10.22 25.81 -4.24
N SER A 246 -9.36 25.54 -5.22
CA SER A 246 -9.31 26.33 -6.46
C SER A 246 -10.44 26.00 -7.45
N THR A 247 -10.88 24.75 -7.50
CA THR A 247 -11.90 24.28 -8.46
C THR A 247 -13.31 24.19 -7.86
N GLY A 248 -13.43 24.24 -6.54
CA GLY A 248 -14.69 24.02 -5.84
C GLY A 248 -15.22 22.57 -5.88
N SER A 249 -14.51 21.65 -6.57
CA SER A 249 -14.97 20.29 -6.84
C SER A 249 -13.90 19.23 -6.55
N TRP A 250 -14.33 18.01 -6.21
CA TRP A 250 -13.44 16.85 -6.08
C TRP A 250 -13.03 16.25 -7.43
N VAL A 251 -13.71 16.61 -8.52
CA VAL A 251 -13.47 16.04 -9.87
C VAL A 251 -12.00 16.17 -10.29
N ALA A 252 -11.41 17.37 -10.15
CA ALA A 252 -10.01 17.59 -10.51
C ALA A 252 -9.05 16.75 -9.64
N VAL A 253 -9.33 16.64 -8.35
CA VAL A 253 -8.52 15.84 -7.41
C VAL A 253 -8.53 14.37 -7.78
N LEU A 254 -9.73 13.81 -8.03
CA LEU A 254 -9.91 12.41 -8.36
C LEU A 254 -9.36 12.07 -9.74
N TRP A 255 -9.47 12.97 -10.73
CA TRP A 255 -8.80 12.81 -12.02
C TRP A 255 -7.27 12.74 -11.89
N VAL A 256 -6.66 13.67 -11.14
CA VAL A 256 -5.21 13.65 -10.91
C VAL A 256 -4.79 12.36 -10.23
N ALA A 257 -5.50 11.95 -9.18
CA ALA A 257 -5.21 10.70 -8.47
C ALA A 257 -5.31 9.46 -9.39
N ALA A 258 -6.38 9.36 -10.19
CA ALA A 258 -6.56 8.26 -11.13
C ALA A 258 -5.48 8.23 -12.23
N ILE A 259 -5.11 9.38 -12.79
CA ILE A 259 -4.04 9.47 -13.79
C ILE A 259 -2.70 9.04 -13.18
N MET A 260 -2.40 9.40 -11.94
CA MET A 260 -1.17 8.97 -11.26
C MET A 260 -1.12 7.45 -11.12
N SER A 261 -2.21 6.80 -10.68
CA SER A 261 -2.28 5.34 -10.52
C SER A 261 -2.16 4.61 -11.86
N VAL A 262 -2.86 5.05 -12.89
CA VAL A 262 -2.77 4.47 -14.24
C VAL A 262 -1.37 4.68 -14.85
N THR A 263 -0.78 5.85 -14.66
CA THR A 263 0.60 6.12 -15.12
C THR A 263 1.59 5.17 -14.45
N ALA A 264 1.46 4.96 -13.14
CA ALA A 264 2.29 3.99 -12.41
C ALA A 264 2.12 2.56 -12.98
N ALA A 265 0.88 2.15 -13.31
CA ALA A 265 0.58 0.86 -13.92
C ALA A 265 1.32 0.67 -15.26
N LEU A 266 1.23 1.67 -16.14
CA LEU A 266 1.88 1.65 -17.45
C LEU A 266 3.40 1.66 -17.33
N LEU A 267 3.96 2.51 -16.47
CA LEU A 267 5.39 2.55 -16.20
C LEU A 267 5.90 1.20 -15.66
N ALA A 268 5.20 0.60 -14.70
CA ALA A 268 5.59 -0.69 -14.13
C ALA A 268 5.68 -1.78 -15.21
N ARG A 269 4.69 -1.85 -16.10
CA ARG A 269 4.62 -2.92 -17.11
C ARG A 269 5.52 -2.68 -18.31
N PHE A 270 5.52 -1.46 -18.85
CA PHE A 270 6.16 -1.18 -20.15
C PHE A 270 7.57 -0.62 -20.02
N VAL A 271 7.95 -0.06 -18.88
CA VAL A 271 9.29 0.52 -18.66
C VAL A 271 10.08 -0.27 -17.62
N VAL A 272 9.54 -0.44 -16.42
CA VAL A 272 10.25 -1.15 -15.33
C VAL A 272 10.51 -2.61 -15.69
N CYS A 273 9.50 -3.33 -16.19
CA CYS A 273 9.61 -4.75 -16.53
C CYS A 273 10.78 -5.06 -17.47
N PRO A 274 10.89 -4.45 -18.67
CA PRO A 274 11.99 -4.74 -19.59
C PRO A 274 13.35 -4.28 -19.04
N MET A 275 13.42 -3.13 -18.38
CA MET A 275 14.69 -2.64 -17.82
C MET A 275 15.18 -3.51 -16.66
N ARG A 276 14.27 -3.95 -15.80
CA ARG A 276 14.59 -4.87 -14.70
C ARG A 276 15.08 -6.22 -15.21
N LYS A 277 14.41 -6.81 -16.21
CA LYS A 277 14.84 -8.06 -16.85
C LYS A 277 16.25 -7.90 -17.42
N LYS A 278 16.50 -6.90 -18.26
CA LYS A 278 17.82 -6.64 -18.85
C LYS A 278 18.92 -6.49 -17.78
N MET A 279 18.62 -5.78 -16.69
CA MET A 279 19.58 -5.60 -15.58
C MET A 279 19.90 -6.91 -14.87
N ILE A 280 18.90 -7.76 -14.62
CA ILE A 280 19.06 -9.06 -13.94
C ILE A 280 19.85 -10.03 -14.84
N ASP A 281 19.46 -10.14 -16.11
CA ASP A 281 20.09 -11.07 -17.06
C ASP A 281 21.56 -10.71 -17.28
N GLY A 282 21.88 -9.45 -17.53
CA GLY A 282 23.26 -9.00 -17.72
C GLY A 282 24.16 -9.24 -16.48
N LYS A 283 23.62 -9.09 -15.26
CA LYS A 283 24.39 -9.40 -14.04
C LYS A 283 24.52 -10.90 -13.80
N ASN A 284 23.51 -11.70 -14.14
CA ASN A 284 23.55 -13.14 -14.00
C ASN A 284 24.59 -13.76 -14.95
N GLU A 285 24.74 -13.25 -16.18
CA GLU A 285 25.76 -13.64 -17.13
C GLU A 285 27.18 -13.36 -16.59
N VAL A 286 27.42 -12.16 -16.06
CA VAL A 286 28.70 -11.79 -15.44
C VAL A 286 29.03 -12.71 -14.26
N VAL A 287 28.07 -13.02 -13.39
CA VAL A 287 28.29 -13.91 -12.24
C VAL A 287 28.57 -15.33 -12.72
N ALA A 288 27.93 -15.82 -13.78
CA ALA A 288 28.17 -17.14 -14.35
C ALA A 288 29.57 -17.26 -14.98
N SER A 289 30.05 -16.20 -15.63
CA SER A 289 31.39 -16.18 -16.24
C SER A 289 32.57 -16.16 -15.22
N LEU A 290 32.25 -15.77 -13.96
CA LEU A 290 33.26 -15.71 -12.88
C LEU A 290 33.33 -17.00 -12.04
N GLN A 291 32.44 -17.98 -12.27
CA GLN A 291 32.48 -19.28 -11.59
C GLN A 291 33.41 -20.21 -12.39
N PRO A 292 34.52 -20.72 -11.80
CA PRO A 292 35.34 -21.72 -12.46
C PRO A 292 34.53 -22.99 -12.71
N ALA A 293 34.79 -23.65 -13.86
CA ALA A 293 34.16 -24.89 -14.29
C ALA A 293 34.44 -26.04 -13.33
#